data_3dcf9676ebac519842a7ee2c407e6c61
#
_entry.id   3dcf9676ebac519842a7ee2c407e6c61
#
_cell.length_a   1.000
_cell.length_b   1.000
_cell.length_c   1.000
_cell.angle_alpha   90.00
_cell.angle_beta   90.00
_cell.angle_gamma   90.00
#
_symmetry.space_group_name_H-M   'P 1'
#
loop_
_entity.id
_entity.type
_entity.pdbx_description
1 polymer ?
#
loop_
_entity_poly.entity_id
_entity_poly.type
_entity_poly.pdbx_seq_one_letter_code
_entity_poly.pdbx_strand_id
1 'polypeptide(L)'
;MKTFYLYTLLLLSLGCKAQEFDLRSMKRFDEKVFKDWEVDTQYVLMYDWDRFLKKGDERIRIIKTDSFIQVEVSNIANPYKNKYKYDIRTKRLILQSYFFYNCPIGIWKDWSKMGKLIKEVDYDEPYKLSVKDIITLVNQKFSIDLLDMNLLLNVDRYNRSVPIYIISITKPNTRGQEIRYITISADNGEILFDKMLSSEKDFNDIYLLEDKEK
;
A
#
# COMPACT_ATOMS: atom_id res chain seq x y z
N MET A 1 -64.69 -31.71 1.93
CA MET A 1 -63.72 -30.70 2.40
C MET A 1 -62.34 -31.25 2.11
N LYS A 2 -61.68 -30.71 1.08
CA LYS A 2 -60.30 -31.13 0.66
C LYS A 2 -59.34 -30.05 1.17
N THR A 3 -58.53 -30.44 2.15
CA THR A 3 -57.45 -29.64 2.74
C THR A 3 -56.26 -29.60 1.77
N PHE A 4 -56.03 -28.43 1.17
CA PHE A 4 -54.85 -28.15 0.36
C PHE A 4 -53.69 -27.90 1.31
N TYR A 5 -52.73 -28.83 1.35
CA TYR A 5 -51.42 -28.58 1.97
C TYR A 5 -50.56 -27.81 0.96
N LEU A 6 -50.40 -26.54 1.22
CA LEU A 6 -49.49 -25.66 0.53
C LEU A 6 -48.09 -25.91 1.09
N TYR A 7 -47.29 -26.76 0.40
CA TYR A 7 -45.87 -26.91 0.68
C TYR A 7 -45.16 -25.63 0.18
N THR A 8 -44.98 -24.68 1.08
CA THR A 8 -44.04 -23.59 0.90
C THR A 8 -42.64 -24.19 0.93
N LEU A 9 -42.11 -24.48 -0.24
CA LEU A 9 -40.70 -24.85 -0.42
C LEU A 9 -39.89 -23.59 -0.13
N LEU A 10 -39.46 -23.41 1.12
CA LEU A 10 -38.52 -22.43 1.55
C LEU A 10 -37.17 -22.83 0.92
N LEU A 11 -36.92 -22.37 -0.29
CA LEU A 11 -35.59 -22.36 -0.90
C LEU A 11 -34.69 -21.51 -0.01
N LEU A 12 -34.12 -22.13 1.01
CA LEU A 12 -32.91 -21.67 1.65
C LEU A 12 -31.84 -21.62 0.57
N SER A 13 -31.81 -20.54 -0.16
CA SER A 13 -30.61 -20.13 -0.88
C SER A 13 -29.55 -19.92 0.21
N LEU A 14 -28.88 -21.00 0.58
CA LEU A 14 -27.57 -20.98 1.19
C LEU A 14 -26.67 -20.31 0.15
N GLY A 15 -26.75 -18.97 0.11
CA GLY A 15 -25.73 -18.18 -0.50
C GLY A 15 -24.45 -18.58 0.18
N CYS A 16 -23.75 -19.53 -0.40
CA CYS A 16 -22.32 -19.69 -0.17
C CYS A 16 -21.70 -18.34 -0.53
N LYS A 17 -21.69 -17.40 0.42
CA LYS A 17 -20.73 -16.30 0.37
C LYS A 17 -19.41 -17.02 0.31
N ALA A 18 -18.85 -17.10 -0.89
CA ALA A 18 -17.46 -17.47 -1.05
C ALA A 18 -16.73 -16.63 -0.01
N GLN A 19 -16.19 -17.30 1.00
CA GLN A 19 -15.51 -16.64 2.09
C GLN A 19 -14.39 -15.88 1.43
N GLU A 20 -14.54 -14.55 1.34
CA GLU A 20 -13.58 -13.66 0.70
C GLU A 20 -12.26 -13.92 1.41
N PHE A 21 -11.31 -14.53 0.68
CA PHE A 21 -10.09 -15.02 1.28
C PHE A 21 -9.25 -13.82 1.71
N ASP A 22 -9.24 -13.55 3.00
CA ASP A 22 -8.41 -12.49 3.57
C ASP A 22 -6.96 -12.97 3.66
N LEU A 23 -6.13 -12.50 2.72
CA LEU A 23 -4.67 -12.72 2.72
C LEU A 23 -4.01 -12.33 4.05
N ARG A 24 -4.61 -11.42 4.83
CA ARG A 24 -4.12 -11.03 6.17
C ARG A 24 -4.14 -12.22 7.15
N SER A 25 -5.01 -13.19 6.92
CA SER A 25 -5.12 -14.39 7.75
C SER A 25 -4.14 -15.50 7.34
N MET A 26 -3.46 -15.38 6.19
CA MET A 26 -2.61 -16.43 5.62
C MET A 26 -1.29 -16.56 6.37
N LYS A 27 -1.23 -17.46 7.35
CA LYS A 27 -0.02 -17.74 8.15
C LYS A 27 1.02 -18.58 7.41
N ARG A 28 0.63 -19.24 6.32
CA ARG A 28 1.51 -20.02 5.45
C ARG A 28 1.14 -19.73 4.00
N PHE A 29 2.15 -19.54 3.16
CA PHE A 29 1.94 -19.35 1.74
C PHE A 29 1.36 -20.63 1.10
N ASP A 30 0.22 -20.45 0.46
CA ASP A 30 -0.43 -21.47 -0.37
C ASP A 30 -0.79 -20.85 -1.72
N GLU A 31 -0.15 -21.31 -2.79
CA GLU A 31 -0.39 -20.81 -4.14
C GLU A 31 -1.80 -21.11 -4.66
N LYS A 32 -2.45 -22.15 -4.11
CA LYS A 32 -3.80 -22.58 -4.52
C LYS A 32 -4.86 -21.51 -4.25
N VAL A 33 -4.63 -20.60 -3.32
CA VAL A 33 -5.56 -19.50 -3.02
C VAL A 33 -5.72 -18.52 -4.19
N PHE A 34 -4.75 -18.51 -5.10
CA PHE A 34 -4.75 -17.66 -6.29
C PHE A 34 -5.24 -18.37 -7.56
N LYS A 35 -5.79 -19.59 -7.45
CA LYS A 35 -6.22 -20.40 -8.61
C LYS A 35 -7.28 -19.70 -9.50
N ASP A 36 -8.13 -18.85 -8.88
CA ASP A 36 -9.21 -18.12 -9.55
C ASP A 36 -8.81 -16.68 -9.93
N TRP A 37 -7.51 -16.37 -9.86
CA TRP A 37 -6.96 -15.08 -10.26
C TRP A 37 -6.43 -15.17 -11.69
N GLU A 38 -6.70 -14.14 -12.48
CA GLU A 38 -6.20 -14.01 -13.84
C GLU A 38 -4.78 -13.45 -13.85
N VAL A 39 -3.98 -13.83 -14.84
CA VAL A 39 -2.68 -13.17 -15.09
C VAL A 39 -2.93 -11.73 -15.53
N ASP A 40 -2.27 -10.77 -14.88
CA ASP A 40 -2.34 -9.37 -15.27
C ASP A 40 -1.32 -9.09 -16.37
N THR A 41 -1.79 -9.11 -17.62
CA THR A 41 -0.96 -8.93 -18.81
C THR A 41 -0.52 -7.49 -19.06
N GLN A 42 -1.00 -6.53 -18.26
CA GLN A 42 -0.52 -5.13 -18.33
C GLN A 42 0.92 -4.98 -17.82
N TYR A 43 1.38 -5.94 -17.01
CA TYR A 43 2.74 -5.95 -16.49
C TYR A 43 3.59 -6.95 -17.26
N VAL A 44 4.67 -6.44 -17.86
CA VAL A 44 5.66 -7.28 -18.52
C VAL A 44 6.47 -8.00 -17.43
N LEU A 45 6.48 -9.33 -17.49
CA LEU A 45 7.34 -10.13 -16.62
C LEU A 45 8.80 -9.85 -16.99
N MET A 46 9.54 -9.20 -16.10
CA MET A 46 10.98 -9.01 -16.28
C MET A 46 11.75 -10.31 -15.94
N TYR A 47 11.15 -11.19 -15.14
CA TYR A 47 11.77 -12.43 -14.67
C TYR A 47 10.73 -13.52 -14.39
N ASP A 48 11.08 -14.79 -14.58
CA ASP A 48 10.20 -15.95 -14.37
C ASP A 48 9.73 -16.12 -12.90
N TRP A 49 10.44 -15.49 -11.96
CA TRP A 49 10.14 -15.53 -10.53
C TRP A 49 9.16 -14.41 -10.09
N ASP A 50 8.72 -13.55 -11.01
CA ASP A 50 7.80 -12.44 -10.75
C ASP A 50 6.47 -12.72 -11.47
N ARG A 51 5.36 -12.71 -10.75
CA ARG A 51 4.02 -12.96 -11.30
C ARG A 51 3.05 -11.87 -10.88
N PHE A 52 2.33 -11.33 -11.85
CA PHE A 52 1.27 -10.37 -11.62
C PHE A 52 -0.09 -11.01 -11.87
N LEU A 53 -0.99 -10.90 -10.90
CA LEU A 53 -2.32 -11.45 -10.93
C LEU A 53 -3.35 -10.37 -10.64
N LYS A 54 -4.57 -10.52 -11.19
CA LYS A 54 -5.69 -9.60 -10.97
C LYS A 54 -6.99 -10.34 -10.69
N LYS A 55 -7.84 -9.69 -9.90
CA LYS A 55 -9.22 -10.12 -9.66
C LYS A 55 -10.06 -8.88 -9.35
N GLY A 56 -10.91 -8.47 -10.33
CA GLY A 56 -11.55 -7.16 -10.25
C GLY A 56 -10.53 -6.02 -10.15
N ASP A 57 -10.69 -5.18 -9.14
CA ASP A 57 -9.79 -4.06 -8.87
C ASP A 57 -8.55 -4.45 -8.06
N GLU A 58 -8.51 -5.63 -7.49
CA GLU A 58 -7.37 -6.12 -6.74
C GLU A 58 -6.24 -6.57 -7.65
N ARG A 59 -5.02 -6.32 -7.20
CA ARG A 59 -3.76 -6.71 -7.85
C ARG A 59 -2.86 -7.40 -6.86
N ILE A 60 -2.23 -8.47 -7.32
CA ILE A 60 -1.25 -9.22 -6.54
C ILE A 60 0.02 -9.36 -7.37
N ARG A 61 1.15 -9.06 -6.74
CA ARG A 61 2.47 -9.40 -7.25
C ARG A 61 3.09 -10.45 -6.36
N ILE A 62 3.51 -11.57 -6.93
CA ILE A 62 4.18 -12.66 -6.23
C ILE A 62 5.62 -12.70 -6.72
N ILE A 63 6.58 -12.47 -5.82
CA ILE A 63 8.00 -12.52 -6.08
C ILE A 63 8.57 -13.74 -5.34
N LYS A 64 9.21 -14.66 -6.07
CA LYS A 64 9.89 -15.83 -5.48
C LYS A 64 11.39 -15.67 -5.64
N THR A 65 12.12 -15.73 -4.54
CA THR A 65 13.59 -15.74 -4.50
C THR A 65 14.08 -17.02 -3.83
N ASP A 66 15.40 -17.21 -3.75
CA ASP A 66 15.99 -18.37 -3.06
C ASP A 66 15.74 -18.37 -1.55
N SER A 67 15.39 -17.23 -0.97
CA SER A 67 15.23 -17.05 0.48
C SER A 67 13.81 -16.83 0.94
N PHE A 68 12.96 -16.21 0.13
CA PHE A 68 11.58 -15.86 0.50
C PHE A 68 10.62 -15.86 -0.69
N ILE A 69 9.32 -15.88 -0.35
CA ILE A 69 8.23 -15.54 -1.26
C ILE A 69 7.62 -14.25 -0.73
N GLN A 70 7.53 -13.22 -1.57
CA GLN A 70 6.83 -11.97 -1.24
C GLN A 70 5.52 -11.90 -2.01
N VAL A 71 4.45 -11.53 -1.32
CA VAL A 71 3.13 -11.24 -1.89
C VAL A 71 2.82 -9.78 -1.61
N GLU A 72 2.69 -8.98 -2.66
CA GLU A 72 2.22 -7.60 -2.58
C GLU A 72 0.76 -7.57 -3.03
N VAL A 73 -0.10 -7.00 -2.21
CA VAL A 73 -1.53 -6.80 -2.50
C VAL A 73 -1.78 -5.32 -2.64
N SER A 74 -2.39 -4.92 -3.73
CA SER A 74 -2.76 -3.54 -4.02
C SER A 74 -4.14 -3.47 -4.67
N ASN A 75 -4.67 -2.28 -4.82
CA ASN A 75 -5.93 -2.03 -5.50
C ASN A 75 -5.75 -0.87 -6.49
N ILE A 76 -6.38 -0.94 -7.65
CA ILE A 76 -6.26 0.11 -8.66
C ILE A 76 -7.02 1.40 -8.28
N ALA A 77 -7.96 1.31 -7.34
CA ALA A 77 -8.79 2.42 -6.90
C ALA A 77 -8.21 3.21 -5.72
N ASN A 78 -7.08 2.76 -5.13
CA ASN A 78 -6.45 3.46 -4.01
C ASN A 78 -4.97 3.10 -3.87
N PRO A 79 -4.15 3.96 -3.25
CA PRO A 79 -2.70 3.79 -3.15
C PRO A 79 -2.23 2.91 -1.99
N TYR A 80 -3.13 2.24 -1.29
CA TYR A 80 -2.75 1.34 -0.19
C TYR A 80 -2.18 0.01 -0.70
N LYS A 81 -1.11 -0.46 -0.06
CA LYS A 81 -0.45 -1.73 -0.38
C LYS A 81 -0.16 -2.50 0.90
N ASN A 82 -0.35 -3.81 0.82
CA ASN A 82 0.04 -4.73 1.88
C ASN A 82 1.13 -5.65 1.34
N LYS A 83 2.18 -5.88 2.10
CA LYS A 83 3.26 -6.81 1.73
C LYS A 83 3.41 -7.88 2.78
N TYR A 84 3.49 -9.12 2.31
CA TYR A 84 3.67 -10.32 3.12
C TYR A 84 4.90 -11.06 2.62
N LYS A 85 5.85 -11.38 3.51
CA LYS A 85 6.97 -12.26 3.17
C LYS A 85 6.82 -13.59 3.88
N TYR A 86 7.12 -14.63 3.16
CA TYR A 86 7.10 -16.02 3.64
C TYR A 86 8.47 -16.64 3.45
N ASP A 87 8.95 -17.37 4.43
CA ASP A 87 10.18 -18.17 4.27
C ASP A 87 10.01 -19.21 3.17
N ILE A 88 10.97 -19.30 2.25
CA ILE A 88 10.85 -20.17 1.07
C ILE A 88 10.71 -21.65 1.41
N ARG A 89 11.32 -22.12 2.49
CA ARG A 89 11.35 -23.54 2.87
C ARG A 89 10.12 -23.92 3.69
N THR A 90 9.84 -23.17 4.75
CA THR A 90 8.74 -23.48 5.67
C THR A 90 7.39 -22.95 5.20
N LYS A 91 7.39 -22.04 4.21
CA LYS A 91 6.22 -21.28 3.72
C LYS A 91 5.53 -20.45 4.82
N ARG A 92 6.11 -20.31 6.01
CA ARG A 92 5.54 -19.53 7.09
C ARG A 92 5.73 -18.04 6.85
N LEU A 93 4.74 -17.27 7.28
CA LEU A 93 4.80 -15.80 7.29
C LEU A 93 5.94 -15.35 8.20
N ILE A 94 6.82 -14.49 7.68
CA ILE A 94 7.96 -13.92 8.40
C ILE A 94 7.92 -12.39 8.45
N LEU A 95 7.15 -11.72 7.59
CA LEU A 95 6.96 -10.26 7.63
C LEU A 95 5.55 -9.91 7.15
N GLN A 96 4.94 -8.96 7.83
CA GLN A 96 3.71 -8.27 7.40
C GLN A 96 3.93 -6.77 7.51
N SER A 97 3.64 -6.05 6.42
CA SER A 97 3.88 -4.60 6.34
C SER A 97 2.81 -3.91 5.49
N TYR A 98 2.57 -2.65 5.78
CA TYR A 98 1.53 -1.83 5.18
C TYR A 98 2.11 -0.53 4.65
N PHE A 99 1.57 -0.04 3.54
CA PHE A 99 2.05 1.17 2.88
C PHE A 99 0.88 2.00 2.34
N PHE A 100 1.07 3.30 2.38
CA PHE A 100 0.33 4.29 1.60
C PHE A 100 1.31 4.91 0.61
N TYR A 101 1.18 4.65 -0.69
CA TYR A 101 2.24 4.89 -1.68
C TYR A 101 3.56 4.22 -1.25
N ASN A 102 4.59 5.02 -0.91
CA ASN A 102 5.86 4.55 -0.36
C ASN A 102 5.98 4.74 1.16
N CYS A 103 4.99 5.40 1.80
CA CYS A 103 4.96 5.56 3.25
C CYS A 103 4.74 4.22 3.94
N PRO A 104 5.65 3.73 4.78
CA PRO A 104 5.34 2.69 5.76
C PRO A 104 4.25 3.20 6.71
N ILE A 105 3.18 2.45 6.95
CA ILE A 105 2.08 2.80 7.86
C ILE A 105 1.71 1.63 8.76
N GLY A 106 1.03 1.95 9.86
CA GLY A 106 0.49 0.95 10.79
C GLY A 106 1.54 0.08 11.43
N ILE A 107 1.09 -1.01 12.00
CA ILE A 107 1.93 -1.92 12.77
C ILE A 107 2.52 -2.99 11.86
N TRP A 108 3.85 -2.98 11.70
CA TRP A 108 4.57 -4.04 11.01
C TRP A 108 4.99 -5.14 11.99
N LYS A 109 4.97 -6.39 11.51
CA LYS A 109 5.27 -7.56 12.34
C LYS A 109 6.28 -8.46 11.67
N ASP A 110 7.30 -8.84 12.43
CA ASP A 110 8.31 -9.81 12.03
C ASP A 110 8.17 -11.09 12.85
N TRP A 111 8.24 -12.24 12.19
CA TRP A 111 8.23 -13.55 12.84
C TRP A 111 9.48 -14.35 12.49
N SER A 112 9.89 -15.19 13.42
CA SER A 112 10.90 -16.22 13.13
C SER A 112 10.36 -17.22 12.12
N LYS A 113 11.27 -17.98 11.47
CA LYS A 113 10.91 -19.11 10.60
C LYS A 113 10.10 -20.20 11.35
N MET A 114 10.14 -20.20 12.68
CA MET A 114 9.34 -21.09 13.54
C MET A 114 7.94 -20.52 13.85
N GLY A 115 7.65 -19.28 13.44
CA GLY A 115 6.36 -18.62 13.63
C GLY A 115 6.21 -17.86 14.97
N LYS A 116 7.31 -17.66 15.72
CA LYS A 116 7.32 -16.82 16.92
C LYS A 116 7.44 -15.36 16.50
N LEU A 117 6.58 -14.47 17.04
CA LEU A 117 6.71 -13.02 16.87
C LEU A 117 8.06 -12.57 17.46
N ILE A 118 8.86 -11.87 16.65
CA ILE A 118 10.20 -11.36 17.04
C ILE A 118 10.14 -9.87 17.30
N LYS A 119 9.42 -9.13 16.43
CA LYS A 119 9.40 -7.68 16.45
C LYS A 119 8.03 -7.17 16.00
N GLU A 120 7.61 -6.09 16.64
CA GLU A 120 6.45 -5.29 16.24
C GLU A 120 6.88 -3.82 16.25
N VAL A 121 6.55 -3.07 15.20
CA VAL A 121 6.91 -1.66 15.06
C VAL A 121 5.69 -0.91 14.58
N ASP A 122 5.26 0.08 15.35
CA ASP A 122 4.26 1.03 14.91
C ASP A 122 4.94 2.15 14.12
N TYR A 123 4.72 2.13 12.80
CA TYR A 123 5.28 3.16 11.92
C TYR A 123 4.51 4.49 11.98
N ASP A 124 3.34 4.52 12.60
CA ASP A 124 2.57 5.75 12.76
C ASP A 124 2.95 6.53 14.03
N GLU A 125 3.55 5.87 15.04
CA GLU A 125 3.92 6.46 16.33
C GLU A 125 4.69 7.79 16.23
N PRO A 126 5.69 7.97 15.33
CA PRO A 126 6.43 9.21 15.22
C PRO A 126 5.64 10.41 14.66
N TYR A 127 4.45 10.19 14.10
CA TYR A 127 3.71 11.17 13.32
C TYR A 127 2.41 11.55 14.06
N LYS A 128 2.29 12.81 14.49
CA LYS A 128 1.05 13.27 15.15
C LYS A 128 -0.12 13.35 14.17
N LEU A 129 0.15 13.81 12.94
CA LEU A 129 -0.83 13.75 11.88
C LEU A 129 -0.73 12.41 11.15
N SER A 130 -1.84 11.69 11.11
CA SER A 130 -1.95 10.44 10.37
C SER A 130 -1.97 10.69 8.84
N VAL A 131 -1.76 9.63 8.07
CA VAL A 131 -1.96 9.68 6.60
C VAL A 131 -3.35 10.21 6.24
N LYS A 132 -4.40 9.85 7.00
CA LYS A 132 -5.76 10.33 6.78
C LYS A 132 -5.88 11.85 6.98
N ASP A 133 -5.19 12.39 7.98
CA ASP A 133 -5.16 13.83 8.22
C ASP A 133 -4.44 14.56 7.08
N ILE A 134 -3.35 13.99 6.57
CA ILE A 134 -2.62 14.54 5.41
C ILE A 134 -3.47 14.50 4.14
N ILE A 135 -4.20 13.42 3.86
CA ILE A 135 -5.14 13.35 2.72
C ILE A 135 -6.14 14.51 2.82
N THR A 136 -6.73 14.71 3.99
CA THR A 136 -7.72 15.78 4.21
C THR A 136 -7.11 17.16 4.06
N LEU A 137 -5.94 17.39 4.66
CA LEU A 137 -5.24 18.67 4.63
C LEU A 137 -4.83 19.06 3.20
N VAL A 138 -4.27 18.12 2.44
CA VAL A 138 -3.82 18.34 1.07
C VAL A 138 -5.00 18.64 0.15
N ASN A 139 -6.11 17.91 0.30
CA ASN A 139 -7.32 18.20 -0.45
C ASN A 139 -7.84 19.60 -0.15
N GLN A 140 -7.94 19.98 1.12
CA GLN A 140 -8.43 21.30 1.53
C GLN A 140 -7.55 22.47 1.08
N LYS A 141 -6.23 22.32 1.20
CA LYS A 141 -5.29 23.42 0.90
C LYS A 141 -4.93 23.55 -0.59
N PHE A 142 -4.89 22.44 -1.31
CA PHE A 142 -4.35 22.40 -2.68
C PHE A 142 -5.36 21.88 -3.71
N SER A 143 -6.56 21.41 -3.27
CA SER A 143 -7.55 20.74 -4.13
C SER A 143 -6.96 19.53 -4.85
N ILE A 144 -6.07 18.78 -4.17
CA ILE A 144 -5.42 17.56 -4.67
C ILE A 144 -5.98 16.38 -3.88
N ASP A 145 -6.56 15.42 -4.59
CA ASP A 145 -6.97 14.16 -3.99
C ASP A 145 -5.82 13.15 -4.03
N LEU A 146 -5.23 12.86 -2.88
CA LEU A 146 -4.16 11.85 -2.75
C LEU A 146 -4.65 10.42 -2.97
N LEU A 147 -5.95 10.18 -3.12
CA LEU A 147 -6.51 8.88 -3.46
C LEU A 147 -6.73 8.71 -4.96
N ASP A 148 -6.62 9.77 -5.76
CA ASP A 148 -6.80 9.70 -7.21
C ASP A 148 -5.60 9.03 -7.89
N MET A 149 -5.78 7.77 -8.28
CA MET A 149 -4.76 6.95 -8.95
C MET A 149 -4.47 7.39 -10.39
N ASN A 150 -5.22 8.35 -10.96
CA ASN A 150 -4.92 8.94 -12.28
C ASN A 150 -3.84 10.03 -12.19
N LEU A 151 -3.59 10.56 -11.00
CA LEU A 151 -2.51 11.50 -10.77
C LEU A 151 -1.17 10.77 -10.67
N LEU A 152 -0.15 11.29 -11.36
CA LEU A 152 1.23 10.81 -11.23
C LEU A 152 1.83 11.42 -9.96
N LEU A 153 1.47 10.87 -8.81
CA LEU A 153 1.93 11.36 -7.52
C LEU A 153 2.51 10.24 -6.67
N ASN A 154 3.35 10.64 -5.72
CA ASN A 154 3.86 9.76 -4.68
C ASN A 154 3.84 10.49 -3.33
N VAL A 155 3.74 9.73 -2.26
CA VAL A 155 3.81 10.24 -0.89
C VAL A 155 4.87 9.43 -0.16
N ASP A 156 5.83 10.13 0.43
CA ASP A 156 6.85 9.58 1.32
C ASP A 156 6.74 10.24 2.68
N ARG A 157 7.31 9.63 3.71
CA ARG A 157 7.45 10.25 5.03
C ARG A 157 8.78 9.89 5.67
N TYR A 158 9.30 10.83 6.45
CA TYR A 158 10.59 10.70 7.11
C TYR A 158 10.47 11.10 8.56
N ASN A 159 10.95 10.21 9.44
CA ASN A 159 11.08 10.50 10.87
C ASN A 159 12.47 11.11 11.10
N ARG A 160 12.50 12.43 11.20
CA ARG A 160 13.72 13.23 11.42
C ARG A 160 13.55 14.04 12.71
N SER A 161 14.35 15.07 12.91
CA SER A 161 14.18 16.04 14.02
C SER A 161 12.75 16.59 14.08
N VAL A 162 12.19 16.90 12.90
CA VAL A 162 10.76 17.15 12.68
C VAL A 162 10.24 16.08 11.74
N PRO A 163 9.28 15.23 12.15
CA PRO A 163 8.65 14.27 11.25
C PRO A 163 7.90 14.98 10.12
N ILE A 164 8.12 14.54 8.88
CA ILE A 164 7.56 15.19 7.68
C ILE A 164 6.91 14.21 6.73
N TYR A 165 5.95 14.72 5.95
CA TYR A 165 5.44 14.11 4.73
C TYR A 165 5.97 14.87 3.51
N ILE A 166 6.36 14.14 2.47
CA ILE A 166 6.77 14.72 1.17
C ILE A 166 5.82 14.16 0.12
N ILE A 167 5.14 15.06 -0.57
CA ILE A 167 4.25 14.75 -1.68
C ILE A 167 4.92 15.22 -2.95
N SER A 168 5.14 14.34 -3.90
CA SER A 168 5.68 14.65 -5.22
C SER A 168 4.60 14.41 -6.28
N ILE A 169 4.36 15.42 -7.12
CA ILE A 169 3.34 15.40 -8.16
C ILE A 169 4.01 15.73 -9.49
N THR A 170 4.03 14.74 -10.39
CA THR A 170 4.61 14.90 -11.73
C THR A 170 3.56 15.47 -12.68
N LYS A 171 3.86 16.56 -13.36
CA LYS A 171 3.00 17.10 -14.42
C LYS A 171 3.05 16.17 -15.65
N PRO A 172 1.89 15.72 -16.17
CA PRO A 172 1.87 15.02 -17.43
C PRO A 172 2.29 15.96 -18.58
N ASN A 173 3.07 15.45 -19.53
CA ASN A 173 3.42 16.09 -20.80
C ASN A 173 4.49 17.21 -20.78
N THR A 174 5.29 17.34 -19.76
CA THR A 174 6.48 18.19 -19.81
C THR A 174 7.70 17.41 -20.30
N ARG A 175 8.43 17.90 -21.32
CA ARG A 175 9.68 17.30 -21.82
C ARG A 175 10.82 17.35 -20.80
N GLY A 176 10.72 18.20 -19.77
CA GLY A 176 11.48 18.13 -18.53
C GLY A 176 10.52 17.69 -17.45
N GLN A 177 10.89 16.73 -16.63
CA GLN A 177 10.05 16.25 -15.55
C GLN A 177 9.89 17.37 -14.50
N GLU A 178 8.93 18.25 -14.71
CA GLU A 178 8.54 19.20 -13.67
C GLU A 178 7.76 18.45 -12.59
N ILE A 179 8.33 18.40 -11.41
CA ILE A 179 7.73 17.76 -10.24
C ILE A 179 7.46 18.83 -9.19
N ARG A 180 6.20 18.94 -8.77
CA ARG A 180 5.86 19.75 -7.59
C ARG A 180 6.13 18.93 -6.35
N TYR A 181 6.89 19.51 -5.43
CA TYR A 181 7.13 18.97 -4.10
C TYR A 181 6.41 19.79 -3.06
N ILE A 182 5.63 19.12 -2.22
CA ILE A 182 4.99 19.71 -1.05
C ILE A 182 5.52 18.98 0.16
N THR A 183 6.19 19.68 1.08
CA THR A 183 6.64 19.12 2.36
C THR A 183 5.78 19.67 3.48
N ILE A 184 5.27 18.78 4.32
CA ILE A 184 4.32 19.09 5.39
C ILE A 184 4.89 18.57 6.71
N SER A 185 4.93 19.42 7.74
CA SER A 185 5.19 18.98 9.11
C SER A 185 4.13 18.00 9.57
N ALA A 186 4.55 16.82 10.01
CA ALA A 186 3.64 15.82 10.57
C ALA A 186 3.20 16.13 12.01
N ASP A 187 3.76 17.18 12.61
CA ASP A 187 3.39 17.61 13.97
C ASP A 187 2.18 18.52 13.99
N ASN A 188 2.08 19.46 13.03
CA ASN A 188 1.10 20.54 13.06
C ASN A 188 0.44 20.85 11.71
N GLY A 189 0.87 20.17 10.61
CA GLY A 189 0.34 20.40 9.26
C GLY A 189 0.84 21.69 8.59
N GLU A 190 1.89 22.30 9.10
CA GLU A 190 2.54 23.43 8.48
C GLU A 190 3.17 23.04 7.14
N ILE A 191 3.01 23.90 6.12
CA ILE A 191 3.64 23.70 4.82
C ILE A 191 5.06 24.25 4.90
N LEU A 192 6.04 23.37 4.96
CA LEU A 192 7.46 23.73 5.06
C LEU A 192 8.05 24.08 3.70
N PHE A 193 7.51 23.48 2.63
CA PHE A 193 7.99 23.65 1.27
C PHE A 193 6.87 23.41 0.27
N ASP A 194 6.80 24.22 -0.81
CA ASP A 194 5.90 24.02 -1.93
C ASP A 194 6.49 24.67 -3.17
N LYS A 195 7.14 23.89 -4.04
CA LYS A 195 7.77 24.38 -5.28
C LYS A 195 7.71 23.36 -6.40
N MET A 196 7.73 23.89 -7.63
CA MET A 196 8.05 23.13 -8.83
C MET A 196 9.56 23.01 -8.98
N LEU A 197 10.06 21.81 -9.15
CA LEU A 197 11.47 21.52 -9.36
C LEU A 197 11.67 20.85 -10.72
N SER A 198 12.71 21.26 -11.46
CA SER A 198 12.99 20.77 -12.81
C SER A 198 14.37 20.11 -12.95
N SER A 199 15.19 20.13 -11.91
CA SER A 199 16.53 19.57 -11.93
C SER A 199 16.90 18.85 -10.63
N GLU A 200 17.85 17.92 -10.74
CA GLU A 200 18.42 17.16 -9.60
C GLU A 200 19.08 18.08 -8.54
N LYS A 201 19.57 19.25 -8.95
CA LYS A 201 20.16 20.24 -8.05
C LYS A 201 19.15 20.82 -7.05
N ASP A 202 17.89 20.95 -7.48
CA ASP A 202 16.81 21.49 -6.66
C ASP A 202 16.36 20.47 -5.60
N PHE A 203 16.64 19.18 -5.80
CA PHE A 203 16.30 18.12 -4.84
C PHE A 203 17.06 18.23 -3.52
N ASN A 204 18.30 18.70 -3.57
CA ASN A 204 19.09 18.88 -2.35
C ASN A 204 18.44 19.92 -1.41
N ASP A 205 17.71 20.91 -1.94
CA ASP A 205 17.01 21.90 -1.12
C ASP A 205 15.87 21.29 -0.29
N ILE A 206 15.23 20.21 -0.77
CA ILE A 206 14.17 19.50 -0.02
C ILE A 206 14.77 18.79 1.20
N TYR A 207 16.00 18.28 1.06
CA TYR A 207 16.70 17.54 2.10
C TYR A 207 17.59 18.46 2.98
N LEU A 208 17.98 19.63 2.47
CA LEU A 208 18.83 20.62 3.19
C LEU A 208 18.02 21.57 4.10
N LEU A 209 16.70 21.43 4.17
CA LEU A 209 15.91 22.11 5.23
C LEU A 209 16.33 21.67 6.64
N GLU A 210 17.27 20.71 6.74
CA GLU A 210 17.70 20.08 7.99
C GLU A 210 18.89 20.71 8.69
N ASP A 211 19.78 21.36 7.95
CA ASP A 211 21.07 21.83 8.52
C ASP A 211 21.09 23.31 8.91
N LYS A 212 19.97 24.02 8.78
CA LYS A 212 19.93 25.46 9.10
C LYS A 212 19.52 25.80 10.53
N GLU A 213 19.26 24.81 11.37
CA GLU A 213 18.93 25.02 12.80
C GLU A 213 19.98 24.37 13.72
N LYS A 214 21.27 24.59 13.45
CA LYS A 214 22.34 24.33 14.41
C LYS A 214 23.13 25.62 14.66
#